data_7e4e0d6f1c9ec4d356ecbbf77194069c
#
_entry.id   7e4e0d6f1c9ec4d356ecbbf77194069c
#
_cell.length_a   1.000
_cell.length_b   1.000
_cell.length_c   1.000
_cell.angle_alpha   90.00
_cell.angle_beta   90.00
_cell.angle_gamma   90.00
#
_symmetry.space_group_name_H-M   'P 1'
#
loop_
_entity.id
_entity.type
_entity.pdbx_description
1 polymer ?
#
loop_
_entity_poly.entity_id
_entity_poly.type
_entity_poly.pdbx_seq_one_letter_code
_entity_poly.pdbx_strand_id
1 'polypeptide(L)'
;MPQLDKFIIIGAPHTTNWDFVLFLGAIRHWGISPKFVGKHTLFRWPFGYFFHKLGGIPVDRDRPGGMVRQVAEQFEQSDQMILVVAPEGTRKAAPYWKSGFARIAAAAQVPIVPVLVDYPGKRVVVGDSLDHDGDERGLMDRLRPFFDAGAGKDPTGKGPVRLREEDSV
;
A
#
# COMPACT_ATOMS: atom_id res chain seq x y z
N MET A 1 12.95 4.52 8.02
CA MET A 1 12.71 3.64 6.87
C MET A 1 13.79 2.60 6.78
N PRO A 2 13.50 1.35 6.46
CA PRO A 2 14.53 0.34 6.22
C PRO A 2 15.38 0.73 5.00
N GLN A 3 16.66 0.34 5.03
CA GLN A 3 17.57 0.52 3.90
C GLN A 3 17.45 -0.69 2.96
N LEU A 4 16.36 -0.72 2.19
CA LEU A 4 16.03 -1.77 1.23
C LEU A 4 15.86 -1.13 -0.15
N ASP A 5 16.37 -1.79 -1.18
CA ASP A 5 16.24 -1.30 -2.57
C ASP A 5 14.83 -1.51 -3.12
N LYS A 6 14.16 -2.59 -2.71
CA LYS A 6 12.84 -2.96 -3.19
C LYS A 6 11.94 -3.39 -2.05
N PHE A 7 10.78 -2.74 -1.89
CA PHE A 7 9.77 -3.12 -0.89
C PHE A 7 8.42 -2.46 -1.17
N ILE A 8 7.40 -2.96 -0.49
CA ILE A 8 6.04 -2.41 -0.55
C ILE A 8 5.72 -1.73 0.77
N ILE A 9 5.35 -0.46 0.73
CA ILE A 9 4.76 0.24 1.87
C ILE A 9 3.26 0.02 1.85
N ILE A 10 2.70 -0.49 2.93
CA ILE A 10 1.26 -0.46 3.16
C ILE A 10 0.93 0.60 4.19
N GLY A 11 0.17 1.62 3.78
CA GLY A 11 -0.24 2.74 4.63
C GLY A 11 -1.70 2.63 5.02
N ALA A 12 -1.98 2.60 6.32
CA ALA A 12 -3.34 2.59 6.86
C ALA A 12 -3.38 3.28 8.24
N PRO A 13 -4.56 3.70 8.74
CA PRO A 13 -5.82 3.78 8.00
C PRO A 13 -5.83 4.94 6.99
N HIS A 14 -6.55 4.76 5.87
CA HIS A 14 -6.76 5.79 4.85
C HIS A 14 -8.21 6.27 4.86
N THR A 15 -8.47 7.32 5.61
CA THR A 15 -9.84 7.77 5.92
C THR A 15 -10.19 9.13 5.30
N THR A 16 -9.19 9.93 4.91
CA THR A 16 -9.41 11.27 4.37
C THR A 16 -8.40 11.63 3.28
N ASN A 17 -8.66 12.72 2.52
CA ASN A 17 -7.69 13.28 1.58
C ASN A 17 -6.44 13.87 2.27
N TRP A 18 -6.52 14.19 3.57
CA TRP A 18 -5.38 14.69 4.34
C TRP A 18 -4.28 13.66 4.51
N ASP A 19 -4.63 12.37 4.45
CA ASP A 19 -3.65 11.27 4.51
C ASP A 19 -2.65 11.35 3.36
N PHE A 20 -3.10 11.84 2.19
CA PHE A 20 -2.21 12.10 1.06
C PHE A 20 -1.22 13.24 1.34
N VAL A 21 -1.66 14.31 2.01
CA VAL A 21 -0.78 15.42 2.40
C VAL A 21 0.27 14.96 3.41
N LEU A 22 -0.16 14.17 4.41
CA LEU A 22 0.78 13.56 5.38
C LEU A 22 1.76 12.61 4.69
N PHE A 23 1.27 11.81 3.75
CA PHE A 23 2.11 10.93 2.95
C PHE A 23 3.18 11.72 2.18
N LEU A 24 2.83 12.82 1.51
CA LEU A 24 3.80 13.68 0.82
C LEU A 24 4.86 14.25 1.79
N GLY A 25 4.44 14.67 2.99
CA GLY A 25 5.34 15.11 4.04
C GLY A 25 6.29 14.00 4.49
N ALA A 26 5.77 12.80 4.70
CA ALA A 26 6.53 11.64 5.13
C ALA A 26 7.57 11.21 4.10
N ILE A 27 7.19 11.05 2.82
CA ILE A 27 8.14 10.66 1.76
C ILE A 27 9.25 11.69 1.57
N ARG A 28 8.93 12.99 1.71
CA ARG A 28 9.95 14.03 1.65
C ARG A 28 10.89 13.96 2.86
N HIS A 29 10.36 13.72 4.05
CA HIS A 29 11.16 13.57 5.27
C HIS A 29 12.08 12.34 5.19
N TRP A 30 11.58 11.24 4.63
CA TRP A 30 12.38 10.02 4.47
C TRP A 30 13.31 10.03 3.25
N GLY A 31 13.20 11.03 2.37
CA GLY A 31 14.03 11.14 1.16
C GLY A 31 13.77 10.04 0.14
N ILE A 32 12.55 9.46 0.11
CA ILE A 32 12.18 8.38 -0.80
C ILE A 32 11.29 8.87 -1.94
N SER A 33 11.31 8.15 -3.06
CA SER A 33 10.48 8.44 -4.25
C SER A 33 9.64 7.21 -4.59
N PRO A 34 8.53 6.99 -3.84
CA PRO A 34 7.72 5.80 -4.03
C PRO A 34 6.89 5.88 -5.30
N LYS A 35 6.61 4.71 -5.87
CA LYS A 35 5.62 4.51 -6.94
C LYS A 35 4.26 4.16 -6.34
N PHE A 36 3.18 4.45 -7.06
CA PHE A 36 1.83 4.03 -6.69
C PHE A 36 1.08 3.49 -7.91
N VAL A 37 0.14 2.61 -7.66
CA VAL A 37 -0.67 2.00 -8.72
C VAL A 37 -1.91 2.84 -8.99
N GLY A 38 -2.12 3.24 -10.23
CA GLY A 38 -3.30 3.98 -10.66
C GLY A 38 -4.03 3.30 -11.80
N LYS A 39 -5.36 3.51 -11.90
CA LYS A 39 -6.12 3.04 -13.05
C LYS A 39 -5.56 3.68 -14.33
N HIS A 40 -5.36 2.91 -15.40
CA HIS A 40 -4.79 3.40 -16.67
C HIS A 40 -5.51 4.65 -17.21
N THR A 41 -6.80 4.83 -16.92
CA THR A 41 -7.59 6.00 -17.33
C THR A 41 -7.10 7.32 -16.72
N LEU A 42 -6.43 7.28 -15.55
CA LEU A 42 -5.83 8.46 -14.89
C LEU A 42 -4.61 8.98 -15.64
N PHE A 43 -3.99 8.13 -16.46
CA PHE A 43 -2.77 8.44 -17.21
C PHE A 43 -3.06 8.96 -18.62
N ARG A 44 -4.32 9.28 -18.94
CA ARG A 44 -4.70 9.92 -20.20
C ARG A 44 -4.49 11.45 -20.13
N TRP A 45 -4.29 12.06 -21.29
CA TRP A 45 -4.20 13.51 -21.43
C TRP A 45 -5.46 14.19 -20.82
N PRO A 46 -5.32 15.35 -20.10
CA PRO A 46 -4.10 16.14 -19.89
C PRO A 46 -3.29 15.75 -18.65
N PHE A 47 -3.81 14.91 -17.75
CA PHE A 47 -3.20 14.65 -16.45
C PHE A 47 -2.17 13.50 -16.44
N GLY A 48 -2.09 12.73 -17.51
CA GLY A 48 -1.23 11.53 -17.58
C GLY A 48 0.25 11.83 -17.30
N TYR A 49 0.79 12.89 -17.88
CA TYR A 49 2.17 13.31 -17.63
C TYR A 49 2.44 13.60 -16.14
N PHE A 50 1.50 14.25 -15.47
CA PHE A 50 1.61 14.59 -14.06
C PHE A 50 1.64 13.34 -13.18
N PHE A 51 0.74 12.37 -13.42
CA PHE A 51 0.71 11.12 -12.68
C PHE A 51 1.95 10.25 -12.92
N HIS A 52 2.48 10.19 -14.14
CA HIS A 52 3.75 9.53 -14.40
C HIS A 52 4.91 10.18 -13.65
N LYS A 53 4.99 11.51 -13.65
CA LYS A 53 6.03 12.26 -12.94
C LYS A 53 5.96 12.09 -11.42
N LEU A 54 4.77 11.84 -10.87
CA LEU A 54 4.57 11.51 -9.46
C LEU A 54 4.88 10.04 -9.11
N GLY A 55 5.37 9.24 -10.04
CA GLY A 55 5.68 7.83 -9.81
C GLY A 55 4.49 6.88 -10.00
N GLY A 56 3.43 7.33 -10.67
CA GLY A 56 2.27 6.48 -10.96
C GLY A 56 2.57 5.39 -11.98
N ILE A 57 2.15 4.17 -11.68
CA ILE A 57 2.17 3.01 -12.57
C ILE A 57 0.76 2.80 -13.09
N PRO A 58 0.51 2.97 -14.41
CA PRO A 58 -0.78 2.65 -14.99
C PRO A 58 -1.00 1.13 -14.99
N VAL A 59 -2.12 0.68 -14.44
CA VAL A 59 -2.49 -0.73 -14.47
C VAL A 59 -3.88 -0.91 -15.04
N ASP A 60 -4.05 -1.98 -15.79
CA ASP A 60 -5.34 -2.46 -16.22
C ASP A 60 -5.92 -3.38 -15.15
N ARG A 61 -6.93 -2.87 -14.44
CA ARG A 61 -7.61 -3.59 -13.35
C ARG A 61 -8.67 -4.57 -13.85
N ASP A 62 -9.02 -4.46 -15.13
CA ASP A 62 -10.10 -5.26 -15.73
C ASP A 62 -9.59 -6.64 -16.18
N ARG A 63 -8.28 -6.85 -16.17
CA ARG A 63 -7.66 -8.14 -16.46
C ARG A 63 -7.40 -8.92 -15.16
N PRO A 64 -8.02 -10.10 -14.96
CA PRO A 64 -7.74 -10.95 -13.80
C PRO A 64 -6.25 -11.26 -13.68
N GLY A 65 -5.65 -11.04 -12.51
CA GLY A 65 -4.21 -11.25 -12.27
C GLY A 65 -3.28 -10.27 -12.98
N GLY A 66 -3.77 -9.47 -13.95
CA GLY A 66 -2.93 -8.59 -14.77
C GLY A 66 -2.18 -7.53 -13.96
N MET A 67 -2.81 -6.95 -12.93
CA MET A 67 -2.18 -5.95 -12.08
C MET A 67 -0.99 -6.51 -11.29
N VAL A 68 -1.17 -7.67 -10.65
CA VAL A 68 -0.12 -8.30 -9.82
C VAL A 68 1.11 -8.58 -10.67
N ARG A 69 0.91 -9.22 -11.83
CA ARG A 69 1.99 -9.56 -12.75
C ARG A 69 2.69 -8.30 -13.29
N GLN A 70 1.93 -7.29 -13.75
CA GLN A 70 2.50 -6.05 -14.28
C GLN A 70 3.37 -5.32 -13.24
N VAL A 71 2.96 -5.30 -11.98
CA VAL A 71 3.72 -4.65 -10.91
C VAL A 71 4.93 -5.51 -10.51
N ALA A 72 4.80 -6.83 -10.45
CA ALA A 72 5.93 -7.73 -10.18
C ALA A 72 7.02 -7.60 -11.27
N GLU A 73 6.64 -7.55 -12.55
CA GLU A 73 7.56 -7.30 -13.67
C GLU A 73 8.28 -5.93 -13.53
N GLN A 74 7.61 -4.89 -12.99
CA GLN A 74 8.25 -3.60 -12.72
C GLN A 74 9.28 -3.69 -11.58
N PHE A 75 9.02 -4.48 -10.56
CA PHE A 75 10.01 -4.76 -9.50
C PHE A 75 11.22 -5.51 -10.05
N GLU A 76 11.02 -6.49 -10.93
CA GLU A 76 12.08 -7.24 -11.57
C GLU A 76 13.02 -6.35 -12.40
N GLN A 77 12.43 -5.47 -13.22
CA GLN A 77 13.12 -4.58 -14.16
C GLN A 77 13.77 -3.35 -13.49
N SER A 78 13.52 -3.09 -12.23
CA SER A 78 14.04 -1.94 -11.49
C SER A 78 15.14 -2.38 -10.54
N ASP A 79 16.24 -1.63 -10.43
CA ASP A 79 17.24 -1.84 -9.39
C ASP A 79 16.72 -1.40 -8.02
N GLN A 80 15.96 -0.31 -8.00
CA GLN A 80 15.32 0.23 -6.80
C GLN A 80 13.84 0.53 -7.08
N MET A 81 12.96 0.04 -6.22
CA MET A 81 11.54 0.34 -6.32
C MET A 81 10.83 0.25 -4.98
N ILE A 82 10.19 1.34 -4.60
CA ILE A 82 9.29 1.40 -3.45
C ILE A 82 7.87 1.55 -3.98
N LEU A 83 6.99 0.61 -3.68
CA LEU A 83 5.57 0.70 -4.02
C LEU A 83 4.77 1.09 -2.79
N VAL A 84 3.85 2.06 -2.93
CA VAL A 84 2.91 2.42 -1.84
C VAL A 84 1.51 1.98 -2.19
N VAL A 85 0.87 1.32 -1.23
CA VAL A 85 -0.49 0.82 -1.33
C VAL A 85 -1.29 1.19 -0.09
N ALA A 86 -2.50 1.72 -0.27
CA ALA A 86 -3.52 1.78 0.77
C ALA A 86 -4.39 0.51 0.65
N PRO A 87 -4.23 -0.47 1.55
CA PRO A 87 -4.84 -1.80 1.36
C PRO A 87 -6.36 -1.79 1.46
N GLU A 88 -6.94 -0.79 2.13
CA GLU A 88 -8.38 -0.58 2.22
C GLU A 88 -9.01 -0.32 0.84
N GLY A 89 -8.25 0.30 -0.08
CA GLY A 89 -8.69 0.63 -1.44
C GLY A 89 -9.81 1.69 -1.51
N THR A 90 -10.19 2.26 -0.39
CA THR A 90 -11.23 3.28 -0.23
C THR A 90 -10.96 4.09 1.03
N ARG A 91 -11.62 5.25 1.19
CA ARG A 91 -11.58 6.09 2.40
C ARG A 91 -12.80 5.88 3.31
N LYS A 92 -13.67 4.97 2.95
CA LYS A 92 -14.82 4.55 3.76
C LYS A 92 -14.52 3.20 4.38
N ALA A 93 -15.11 2.93 5.52
CA ALA A 93 -15.00 1.60 6.14
C ALA A 93 -15.39 0.51 5.13
N ALA A 94 -14.45 -0.38 4.88
CA ALA A 94 -14.65 -1.55 4.04
C ALA A 94 -14.56 -2.81 4.93
N PRO A 95 -15.36 -3.85 4.65
CA PRO A 95 -15.33 -5.07 5.46
C PRO A 95 -14.02 -5.86 5.33
N TYR A 96 -13.26 -5.61 4.25
CA TYR A 96 -12.01 -6.30 3.97
C TYR A 96 -11.00 -5.38 3.28
N TRP A 97 -9.74 -5.62 3.58
CA TRP A 97 -8.63 -5.11 2.81
C TRP A 97 -8.51 -5.84 1.46
N LYS A 98 -7.88 -5.20 0.49
CA LYS A 98 -7.57 -5.81 -0.81
C LYS A 98 -6.26 -6.59 -0.71
N SER A 99 -6.28 -7.88 -1.02
CA SER A 99 -5.11 -8.76 -0.95
C SER A 99 -4.03 -8.48 -2.02
N GLY A 100 -4.28 -7.54 -2.93
CA GLY A 100 -3.35 -7.22 -4.01
C GLY A 100 -1.93 -6.90 -3.58
N PHE A 101 -1.72 -6.23 -2.44
CA PHE A 101 -0.39 -5.94 -1.91
C PHE A 101 0.38 -7.21 -1.52
N ALA A 102 -0.30 -8.17 -0.87
CA ALA A 102 0.30 -9.43 -0.46
C ALA A 102 0.70 -10.27 -1.67
N ARG A 103 -0.20 -10.37 -2.66
CA ARG A 103 0.07 -11.09 -3.92
C ARG A 103 1.21 -10.48 -4.72
N ILE A 104 1.33 -9.13 -4.75
CA ILE A 104 2.46 -8.46 -5.39
C ILE A 104 3.74 -8.76 -4.63
N ALA A 105 3.73 -8.69 -3.29
CA ALA A 105 4.90 -8.98 -2.46
C ALA A 105 5.43 -10.40 -2.70
N ALA A 106 4.54 -11.40 -2.69
CA ALA A 106 4.89 -12.79 -2.97
C ALA A 106 5.43 -12.98 -4.40
N ALA A 107 4.75 -12.40 -5.41
CA ALA A 107 5.17 -12.53 -6.81
C ALA A 107 6.50 -11.84 -7.11
N ALA A 108 6.76 -10.68 -6.51
CA ALA A 108 7.98 -9.91 -6.67
C ALA A 108 9.10 -10.31 -5.69
N GLN A 109 8.82 -11.19 -4.73
CA GLN A 109 9.74 -11.58 -3.64
C GLN A 109 10.33 -10.38 -2.90
N VAL A 110 9.49 -9.41 -2.55
CA VAL A 110 9.88 -8.19 -1.84
C VAL A 110 9.16 -8.09 -0.50
N PRO A 111 9.81 -7.54 0.54
CA PRO A 111 9.19 -7.38 1.84
C PRO A 111 8.12 -6.29 1.86
N ILE A 112 7.24 -6.39 2.86
CA ILE A 112 6.19 -5.42 3.16
C ILE A 112 6.60 -4.62 4.38
N VAL A 113 6.50 -3.28 4.28
CA VAL A 113 6.77 -2.34 5.36
C VAL A 113 5.45 -1.68 5.77
N PRO A 114 4.92 -1.98 6.95
CA PRO A 114 3.70 -1.35 7.42
C PRO A 114 3.97 0.07 7.90
N VAL A 115 3.09 1.00 7.55
CA VAL A 115 3.13 2.40 7.97
C VAL A 115 1.77 2.79 8.54
N LEU A 116 1.75 3.07 9.83
CA LEU A 116 0.56 3.51 10.55
C LEU A 116 0.49 5.03 10.59
N VAL A 117 -0.64 5.59 10.15
CA VAL A 117 -0.97 6.99 10.33
C VAL A 117 -1.89 7.12 11.55
N ASP A 118 -1.34 7.59 12.67
CA ASP A 118 -2.06 7.71 13.94
C ASP A 118 -2.37 9.18 14.23
N TYR A 119 -3.59 9.62 13.89
CA TYR A 119 -4.01 11.01 14.09
C TYR A 119 -4.16 11.42 15.56
N PRO A 120 -4.76 10.63 16.44
CA PRO A 120 -4.79 10.95 17.87
C PRO A 120 -3.38 11.13 18.45
N GLY A 121 -2.46 10.25 18.10
CA GLY A 121 -1.06 10.32 18.53
C GLY A 121 -0.22 11.34 17.75
N LYS A 122 -0.75 11.97 16.70
CA LYS A 122 -0.05 12.94 15.82
C LYS A 122 1.28 12.41 15.29
N ARG A 123 1.30 11.14 14.88
CA ARG A 123 2.53 10.45 14.46
C ARG A 123 2.29 9.56 13.25
N VAL A 124 3.37 9.35 12.50
CA VAL A 124 3.46 8.29 11.48
C VAL A 124 4.48 7.28 11.98
N VAL A 125 4.05 6.05 12.16
CA VAL A 125 4.88 4.97 12.70
C VAL A 125 5.24 4.02 11.57
N VAL A 126 6.52 3.72 11.43
CA VAL A 126 7.03 2.71 10.50
C VAL A 126 7.29 1.44 11.30
N GLY A 127 6.69 0.35 10.89
CA GLY A 127 6.95 -0.97 11.48
C GLY A 127 8.13 -1.68 10.83
N ASP A 128 8.44 -2.86 11.37
CA ASP A 128 9.48 -3.72 10.81
C ASP A 128 9.07 -4.27 9.44
N SER A 129 10.06 -4.54 8.60
CA SER A 129 9.83 -5.20 7.32
C SER A 129 9.42 -6.65 7.53
N LEU A 130 8.41 -7.10 6.81
CA LEU A 130 7.86 -8.45 6.88
C LEU A 130 8.04 -9.14 5.53
N ASP A 131 8.79 -10.24 5.54
CA ASP A 131 8.83 -11.13 4.39
C ASP A 131 7.50 -11.88 4.26
N HIS A 132 7.10 -12.15 3.01
CA HIS A 132 5.85 -12.81 2.69
C HIS A 132 6.07 -13.90 1.65
N ASP A 133 5.78 -15.13 2.03
CA ASP A 133 5.97 -16.36 1.26
C ASP A 133 4.69 -16.90 0.60
N GLY A 134 3.57 -16.17 0.75
CA GLY A 134 2.25 -16.55 0.26
C GLY A 134 1.26 -16.96 1.35
N ASP A 135 1.68 -17.10 2.61
CA ASP A 135 0.76 -17.27 3.74
C ASP A 135 0.09 -15.93 4.11
N GLU A 136 -1.03 -15.63 3.43
CA GLU A 136 -1.80 -14.39 3.66
C GLU A 136 -2.34 -14.29 5.09
N ARG A 137 -2.75 -15.42 5.72
CA ARG A 137 -3.26 -15.43 7.09
C ARG A 137 -2.16 -15.09 8.10
N GLY A 138 -1.02 -15.76 8.04
CA GLY A 138 0.12 -15.48 8.90
C GLY A 138 0.67 -14.05 8.70
N LEU A 139 0.62 -13.50 7.50
CA LEU A 139 0.94 -12.10 7.24
C LEU A 139 -0.04 -11.18 7.99
N MET A 140 -1.35 -11.42 7.88
CA MET A 140 -2.35 -10.57 8.53
C MET A 140 -2.29 -10.65 10.05
N ASP A 141 -1.98 -11.80 10.61
CA ASP A 141 -1.80 -11.98 12.07
C ASP A 141 -0.64 -11.13 12.62
N ARG A 142 0.42 -10.93 11.81
CA ARG A 142 1.54 -10.02 12.14
C ARG A 142 1.19 -8.54 11.95
N LEU A 143 0.39 -8.20 10.93
CA LEU A 143 0.02 -6.83 10.59
C LEU A 143 -1.08 -6.25 11.50
N ARG A 144 -2.04 -7.07 11.90
CA ARG A 144 -3.23 -6.65 12.64
C ARG A 144 -2.91 -5.89 13.92
N PRO A 145 -2.07 -6.39 14.84
CA PRO A 145 -1.74 -5.67 16.07
C PRO A 145 -1.12 -4.29 15.83
N PHE A 146 -0.32 -4.17 14.76
CA PHE A 146 0.32 -2.91 14.39
C PHE A 146 -0.71 -1.85 13.95
N PHE A 147 -1.65 -2.22 13.09
CA PHE A 147 -2.63 -1.27 12.56
C PHE A 147 -3.81 -1.02 13.52
N ASP A 148 -4.12 -1.95 14.40
CA ASP A 148 -5.17 -1.76 15.43
C ASP A 148 -4.74 -0.74 16.50
N ALA A 149 -3.44 -0.51 16.66
CA ALA A 149 -2.88 0.44 17.63
C ALA A 149 -3.14 1.93 17.32
N GLY A 150 -3.68 2.28 16.15
CA GLY A 150 -3.91 3.67 15.77
C GLY A 150 -5.27 3.92 15.12
N ALA A 151 -5.60 5.20 14.95
CA ALA A 151 -6.84 5.63 14.34
C ALA A 151 -6.62 6.71 13.28
N GLY A 152 -7.43 6.69 12.23
CA GLY A 152 -7.47 7.69 11.19
C GLY A 152 -8.04 9.03 11.64
N LYS A 153 -7.97 10.05 10.78
CA LYS A 153 -8.58 11.36 11.02
C LYS A 153 -10.10 11.26 11.16
N ASP A 154 -10.72 10.40 10.38
CA ASP A 154 -12.12 10.01 10.52
C ASP A 154 -12.18 8.56 11.04
N PRO A 155 -12.47 8.35 12.34
CA PRO A 155 -12.54 7.02 12.92
C PRO A 155 -13.62 6.14 12.27
N THR A 156 -14.68 6.73 11.72
CA THR A 156 -15.78 5.98 11.07
C THR A 156 -15.37 5.40 9.72
N GLY A 157 -14.29 5.91 9.13
CA GLY A 157 -13.73 5.41 7.88
C GLY A 157 -12.84 4.19 8.03
N LYS A 158 -12.41 3.83 9.26
CA LYS A 158 -11.56 2.66 9.51
C LYS A 158 -12.39 1.38 9.52
N GLY A 159 -12.09 0.46 8.62
CA GLY A 159 -12.61 -0.90 8.62
C GLY A 159 -11.72 -1.88 9.40
N PRO A 160 -12.13 -3.16 9.55
CA PRO A 160 -11.33 -4.20 10.17
C PRO A 160 -10.07 -4.51 9.34
N VAL A 161 -8.98 -4.82 10.04
CA VAL A 161 -7.70 -5.22 9.42
C VAL A 161 -7.76 -6.71 9.09
N ARG A 162 -8.41 -7.05 7.97
CA ARG A 162 -8.59 -8.44 7.55
C ARG A 162 -8.76 -8.56 6.03
N LEU A 163 -8.37 -9.70 5.48
CA LEU A 163 -8.62 -10.08 4.10
C LEU A 163 -9.90 -10.93 3.99
N ARG A 164 -10.53 -10.92 2.81
CA ARG A 164 -11.68 -11.80 2.53
C ARG A 164 -11.27 -13.27 2.53
N GLU A 165 -10.07 -13.55 2.10
CA GLU A 165 -9.48 -14.87 2.00
C GLU A 165 -9.36 -15.57 3.38
N GLU A 166 -9.35 -14.81 4.47
CA GLU A 166 -9.37 -15.36 5.85
C GLU A 166 -10.71 -16.02 6.21
N ASP A 167 -11.80 -15.70 5.51
CA ASP A 167 -13.11 -16.31 5.74
C ASP A 167 -13.26 -17.67 5.03
N SER A 168 -12.35 -17.98 4.12
CA SER A 168 -12.33 -19.24 3.40
C SER A 168 -11.56 -20.28 4.21
N VAL A 169 -12.32 -21.13 4.95
CA VAL A 169 -11.80 -22.30 5.70
C VAL A 169 -12.09 -23.56 4.91
#